data_4d930df083df3f6142f533546e04ad9a
#
_entry.id   4d930df083df3f6142f533546e04ad9a
#
_cell.length_a   1.000
_cell.length_b   1.000
_cell.length_c   1.000
_cell.angle_alpha   90.00
_cell.angle_beta   90.00
_cell.angle_gamma   90.00
#
_symmetry.space_group_name_H-M   'P 1'
#
loop_
_entity.id
_entity.type
_entity.pdbx_description
1 polymer ?
#
loop_
_entity_poly.entity_id
_entity_poly.type
_entity_poly.pdbx_seq_one_letter_code
_entity_poly.pdbx_strand_id
1 'polypeptide(L)'
;MPATHCIVLAGGEGRRLGGASKADVSIGGRRLLERVVAGVRPFVSGRIAAVAPDSVDVPPGVLRTLEDPPAGGPLAGIDAGLKALGASASTTRAAAAPADSPRGAPGSAALADGSVGEPSAAAQDTVFVFAVDTPQAGVLAPRLAAAARGRDGAVVVGGEPPFRQCLQAIYRIEALRAAIEEAGGPRNKGVRRTLAGLDLAEVPASADECRDVDTPEDVSWWSKALGSADSGVALRGSGP
;
A
#
# COMPACT_ATOMS: atom_id res chain seq x y z
N MET A 1 -7.63 13.23 12.02
CA MET A 1 -8.03 11.85 11.63
C MET A 1 -6.88 11.22 10.88
N PRO A 2 -6.57 9.94 11.09
CA PRO A 2 -5.52 9.26 10.36
C PRO A 2 -5.82 9.28 8.86
N ALA A 3 -4.79 9.44 8.06
CA ALA A 3 -4.91 9.46 6.61
C ALA A 3 -4.57 8.08 6.03
N THR A 4 -5.28 7.70 4.98
CA THR A 4 -4.94 6.55 4.15
C THR A 4 -4.33 7.07 2.85
N HIS A 5 -3.08 6.73 2.60
CA HIS A 5 -2.31 7.08 1.42
C HIS A 5 -2.25 5.90 0.44
N CYS A 6 -1.64 6.12 -0.73
CA CYS A 6 -1.34 5.04 -1.68
C CYS A 6 0.00 5.27 -2.37
N ILE A 7 0.76 4.18 -2.55
CA ILE A 7 1.95 4.12 -3.37
C ILE A 7 1.66 3.13 -4.51
N VAL A 8 1.86 3.58 -5.75
CA VAL A 8 1.80 2.72 -6.93
C VAL A 8 3.21 2.57 -7.49
N LEU A 9 3.74 1.35 -7.48
CA LEU A 9 5.04 1.04 -8.05
C LEU A 9 4.91 0.88 -9.56
N ALA A 10 5.39 1.86 -10.32
CA ALA A 10 5.22 1.97 -11.77
C ALA A 10 6.56 2.01 -12.54
N GLY A 11 7.68 1.63 -11.89
CA GLY A 11 9.03 1.66 -12.47
C GLY A 11 9.44 0.40 -13.25
N GLY A 12 8.54 -0.55 -13.46
CA GLY A 12 8.85 -1.82 -14.14
C GLY A 12 9.02 -1.65 -15.66
N GLU A 13 10.12 -2.19 -16.23
CA GLU A 13 10.32 -2.29 -17.68
C GLU A 13 9.44 -3.42 -18.25
N GLY A 14 8.56 -3.09 -19.18
CA GLY A 14 7.74 -4.05 -19.93
C GLY A 14 8.53 -4.75 -21.04
N ARG A 15 9.65 -5.44 -20.73
CA ARG A 15 10.52 -6.07 -21.75
C ARG A 15 9.75 -7.00 -22.67
N ARG A 16 8.79 -7.75 -22.14
CA ARG A 16 7.94 -8.68 -22.90
C ARG A 16 6.75 -7.98 -23.58
N LEU A 17 6.52 -6.71 -23.26
CA LEU A 17 5.44 -5.86 -23.80
C LEU A 17 6.00 -4.83 -24.81
N GLY A 18 7.10 -5.18 -25.51
CA GLY A 18 7.70 -4.32 -26.52
C GLY A 18 8.60 -3.21 -25.97
N GLY A 19 9.02 -3.28 -24.69
CA GLY A 19 9.91 -2.29 -24.07
C GLY A 19 9.22 -1.02 -23.56
N ALA A 20 7.90 -0.92 -23.72
CA ALA A 20 7.12 0.16 -23.12
C ALA A 20 7.10 0.03 -21.60
N SER A 21 6.97 1.17 -20.89
CA SER A 21 6.71 1.14 -19.45
C SER A 21 5.41 0.39 -19.18
N LYS A 22 5.40 -0.54 -18.21
CA LYS A 22 4.16 -1.22 -17.80
C LYS A 22 3.05 -0.22 -17.43
N ALA A 23 3.40 0.94 -16.88
CA ALA A 23 2.46 2.00 -16.54
C ALA A 23 1.64 2.51 -17.72
N ASP A 24 2.23 2.48 -18.94
CA ASP A 24 1.64 2.99 -20.17
C ASP A 24 0.89 1.91 -20.97
N VAL A 25 0.98 0.66 -20.57
CA VAL A 25 0.22 -0.43 -21.21
C VAL A 25 -1.27 -0.16 -21.07
N SER A 26 -2.00 -0.20 -22.19
CA SER A 26 -3.44 0.06 -22.23
C SER A 26 -4.23 -1.25 -22.16
N ILE A 27 -5.22 -1.28 -21.25
CA ILE A 27 -6.17 -2.39 -21.11
C ILE A 27 -7.58 -1.81 -21.16
N GLY A 28 -8.38 -2.25 -22.11
CA GLY A 28 -9.74 -1.73 -22.28
C GLY A 28 -9.78 -0.20 -22.49
N GLY A 29 -8.81 0.36 -23.23
CA GLY A 29 -8.74 1.78 -23.56
C GLY A 29 -8.20 2.68 -22.42
N ARG A 30 -7.76 2.13 -21.29
CA ARG A 30 -7.18 2.90 -20.17
C ARG A 30 -5.81 2.37 -19.80
N ARG A 31 -4.83 3.25 -19.57
CA ARG A 31 -3.48 2.87 -19.12
C ARG A 31 -3.55 2.19 -17.74
N LEU A 32 -2.65 1.23 -17.49
CA LEU A 32 -2.58 0.51 -16.22
C LEU A 32 -2.46 1.45 -15.02
N LEU A 33 -1.56 2.45 -15.08
CA LEU A 33 -1.39 3.42 -14.00
C LEU A 33 -2.70 4.19 -13.71
N GLU A 34 -3.40 4.63 -14.75
CA GLU A 34 -4.69 5.33 -14.59
C GLU A 34 -5.76 4.42 -13.99
N ARG A 35 -5.77 3.15 -14.38
CA ARG A 35 -6.72 2.15 -13.87
C ARG A 35 -6.51 1.89 -12.39
N VAL A 36 -5.27 1.61 -11.98
CA VAL A 36 -4.93 1.39 -10.57
C VAL A 36 -5.26 2.63 -9.74
N VAL A 37 -4.82 3.81 -10.16
CA VAL A 37 -5.08 5.08 -9.46
C VAL A 37 -6.59 5.34 -9.33
N ALA A 38 -7.37 5.19 -10.42
CA ALA A 38 -8.81 5.40 -10.37
C ALA A 38 -9.52 4.41 -9.45
N GLY A 39 -9.07 3.15 -9.46
CA GLY A 39 -9.63 2.10 -8.61
C GLY A 39 -9.41 2.33 -7.11
N VAL A 40 -8.23 2.81 -6.72
CA VAL A 40 -7.91 3.01 -5.30
C VAL A 40 -8.36 4.36 -4.76
N ARG A 41 -8.54 5.36 -5.60
CA ARG A 41 -8.86 6.74 -5.20
C ARG A 41 -10.04 6.87 -4.23
N PRO A 42 -11.15 6.13 -4.35
CA PRO A 42 -12.27 6.20 -3.40
C PRO A 42 -11.90 5.78 -1.96
N PHE A 43 -10.81 5.05 -1.79
CA PHE A 43 -10.34 4.52 -0.50
C PHE A 43 -9.15 5.29 0.08
N VAL A 44 -8.69 6.35 -0.60
CA VAL A 44 -7.54 7.18 -0.22
C VAL A 44 -8.02 8.53 0.28
N SER A 45 -7.88 8.79 1.56
CA SER A 45 -8.19 10.09 2.18
C SER A 45 -7.00 11.05 2.17
N GLY A 46 -5.78 10.52 1.98
CA GLY A 46 -4.52 11.24 1.91
C GLY A 46 -4.06 11.51 0.47
N ARG A 47 -2.80 11.18 0.18
CA ARG A 47 -2.15 11.40 -1.11
C ARG A 47 -1.89 10.10 -1.83
N ILE A 48 -1.75 10.17 -3.17
CA ILE A 48 -1.30 9.06 -4.01
C ILE A 48 0.06 9.45 -4.60
N ALA A 49 1.04 8.55 -4.50
CA ALA A 49 2.34 8.67 -5.14
C ALA A 49 2.55 7.53 -6.14
N ALA A 50 2.96 7.86 -7.35
CA ALA A 50 3.45 6.91 -8.35
C ALA A 50 4.98 6.93 -8.33
N VAL A 51 5.58 5.78 -8.11
CA VAL A 51 7.03 5.59 -8.21
C VAL A 51 7.34 5.20 -9.64
N ALA A 52 7.75 6.18 -10.44
CA ALA A 52 7.89 6.04 -11.87
C ALA A 52 8.98 6.96 -12.42
N PRO A 53 9.67 6.55 -13.50
CA PRO A 53 10.64 7.41 -14.18
C PRO A 53 9.92 8.62 -14.83
N ASP A 54 10.70 9.66 -15.16
CA ASP A 54 10.18 10.90 -15.74
C ASP A 54 9.48 10.72 -17.08
N SER A 55 9.78 9.65 -17.79
CA SER A 55 9.15 9.28 -19.05
C SER A 55 7.69 8.81 -18.90
N VAL A 56 7.26 8.45 -17.69
CA VAL A 56 5.89 8.01 -17.41
C VAL A 56 5.03 9.22 -17.06
N ASP A 57 3.98 9.46 -17.81
CA ASP A 57 3.01 10.48 -17.49
C ASP A 57 2.07 10.01 -16.35
N VAL A 58 1.94 10.83 -15.30
CA VAL A 58 1.12 10.50 -14.12
C VAL A 58 -0.21 11.25 -14.12
N PRO A 59 -1.31 10.62 -13.65
CA PRO A 59 -2.61 11.27 -13.60
C PRO A 59 -2.61 12.54 -12.73
N PRO A 60 -3.49 13.52 -13.00
CA PRO A 60 -3.62 14.71 -12.17
C PRO A 60 -3.85 14.40 -10.70
N GLY A 61 -3.14 15.15 -9.82
CA GLY A 61 -3.22 14.98 -8.37
C GLY A 61 -2.49 13.75 -7.82
N VAL A 62 -1.67 13.08 -8.64
CA VAL A 62 -0.74 12.03 -8.23
C VAL A 62 0.66 12.62 -8.16
N LEU A 63 1.37 12.38 -7.06
CA LEU A 63 2.77 12.77 -6.91
C LEU A 63 3.64 11.79 -7.70
N ARG A 64 4.59 12.28 -8.50
CA ARG A 64 5.61 11.44 -9.12
C ARG A 64 6.87 11.45 -8.27
N THR A 65 7.48 10.30 -8.08
CA THR A 65 8.77 10.12 -7.42
C THR A 65 9.49 8.92 -8.00
N LEU A 66 10.78 8.83 -7.70
CA LEU A 66 11.60 7.66 -8.02
C LEU A 66 12.65 7.52 -6.91
N GLU A 67 13.08 6.29 -6.63
CA GLU A 67 14.20 6.06 -5.73
C GLU A 67 15.51 6.57 -6.32
N ASP A 68 16.38 7.12 -5.48
CA ASP A 68 17.71 7.61 -5.87
C ASP A 68 18.81 6.86 -5.09
N PRO A 69 19.78 6.24 -5.80
CA PRO A 69 19.80 6.02 -7.25
C PRO A 69 18.72 5.01 -7.70
N PRO A 70 18.29 5.04 -8.98
CA PRO A 70 17.27 4.13 -9.52
C PRO A 70 17.64 2.65 -9.41
N ALA A 71 16.67 1.76 -9.67
CA ALA A 71 16.85 0.30 -9.68
C ALA A 71 17.27 -0.30 -8.32
N GLY A 72 16.84 0.33 -7.21
CA GLY A 72 17.03 -0.18 -5.84
C GLY A 72 16.11 -1.34 -5.46
N GLY A 73 15.18 -1.71 -6.33
CA GLY A 73 14.17 -2.74 -6.12
C GLY A 73 12.86 -2.22 -5.50
N PRO A 74 11.82 -3.07 -5.40
CA PRO A 74 10.49 -2.61 -4.99
C PRO A 74 10.45 -1.95 -3.60
N LEU A 75 11.28 -2.40 -2.65
CA LEU A 75 11.33 -1.81 -1.32
C LEU A 75 11.91 -0.39 -1.34
N ALA A 76 12.89 -0.12 -2.21
CA ALA A 76 13.43 1.23 -2.40
C ALA A 76 12.37 2.16 -3.02
N GLY A 77 11.57 1.63 -3.95
CA GLY A 77 10.42 2.37 -4.49
C GLY A 77 9.38 2.68 -3.42
N ILE A 78 9.06 1.74 -2.53
CA ILE A 78 8.15 1.98 -1.40
C ILE A 78 8.68 3.11 -0.50
N ASP A 79 9.96 3.09 -0.15
CA ASP A 79 10.59 4.12 0.69
C ASP A 79 10.57 5.50 0.02
N ALA A 80 10.87 5.56 -1.30
CA ALA A 80 10.75 6.80 -2.07
C ALA A 80 9.31 7.34 -2.08
N GLY A 81 8.33 6.44 -2.25
CA GLY A 81 6.91 6.79 -2.16
C GLY A 81 6.53 7.35 -0.79
N LEU A 82 6.97 6.71 0.31
CA LEU A 82 6.74 7.19 1.69
C LEU A 82 7.34 8.58 1.93
N LYS A 83 8.52 8.86 1.38
CA LYS A 83 9.16 10.18 1.45
C LYS A 83 8.36 11.24 0.69
N ALA A 84 7.92 10.93 -0.54
CA ALA A 84 7.14 11.84 -1.37
C ALA A 84 5.76 12.16 -0.76
N LEU A 85 5.14 11.21 -0.09
CA LEU A 85 3.88 11.42 0.61
C LEU A 85 4.02 12.42 1.77
N GLY A 86 5.25 12.71 2.23
CA GLY A 86 5.49 13.58 3.37
C GLY A 86 4.90 13.02 4.66
N ALA A 87 4.70 11.71 4.71
CA ALA A 87 4.23 11.02 5.90
C ALA A 87 5.30 11.16 6.99
N SER A 88 5.18 12.20 7.79
CA SER A 88 6.06 12.43 8.93
C SER A 88 5.98 11.26 9.89
N ALA A 89 7.15 10.79 10.31
CA ALA A 89 7.22 10.08 11.57
C ALA A 89 6.68 11.02 12.65
N SER A 90 5.56 10.68 13.24
CA SER A 90 5.12 11.33 14.48
C SER A 90 6.14 10.91 15.53
N THR A 91 7.15 11.77 15.72
CA THR A 91 8.18 11.57 16.72
C THR A 91 7.57 11.87 18.08
N THR A 92 6.87 10.90 18.64
CA THR A 92 6.69 10.86 20.09
C THR A 92 7.95 10.25 20.69
N ARG A 93 9.05 11.00 20.55
CA ARG A 93 10.21 10.80 21.38
C ARG A 93 9.85 11.38 22.74
N ALA A 94 9.41 10.49 23.64
CA ALA A 94 9.37 10.82 25.06
C ALA A 94 10.78 11.26 25.46
N ALA A 95 10.97 12.57 25.63
CA ALA A 95 12.16 13.12 26.24
C ALA A 95 12.20 12.58 27.67
N ALA A 96 13.13 11.68 27.96
CA ALA A 96 13.52 11.33 29.30
C ALA A 96 14.13 12.62 29.92
N ALA A 97 13.38 13.24 30.79
CA ALA A 97 13.89 14.28 31.66
C ALA A 97 14.85 13.64 32.70
N PRO A 98 15.97 14.27 33.04
CA PRO A 98 16.85 13.76 34.07
C PRO A 98 16.17 13.84 35.44
N ALA A 99 16.29 12.77 36.18
CA ALA A 99 15.89 12.69 37.58
C ALA A 99 16.72 13.64 38.43
N ASP A 100 16.05 14.51 39.16
CA ASP A 100 16.60 15.07 40.38
C ASP A 100 15.54 14.98 41.49
N SER A 101 15.89 14.28 42.56
CA SER A 101 15.06 14.10 43.75
C SER A 101 15.28 15.23 44.75
N PRO A 102 14.33 15.57 45.68
CA PRO A 102 14.39 14.90 46.97
C PRO A 102 13.03 14.62 47.67
N ARG A 103 13.06 13.52 48.39
CA ARG A 103 12.39 13.09 49.65
C ARG A 103 11.22 13.88 50.23
N GLY A 104 10.14 13.11 50.54
CA GLY A 104 9.16 13.46 51.54
C GLY A 104 8.03 12.41 51.57
N ALA A 105 7.97 11.58 52.61
CA ALA A 105 6.88 10.63 52.90
C ALA A 105 5.92 11.25 53.95
N PRO A 106 4.84 10.53 54.42
CA PRO A 106 3.95 9.57 53.85
C PRO A 106 2.47 9.96 54.05
N GLY A 107 1.54 9.30 53.36
CA GLY A 107 0.11 9.45 53.70
C GLY A 107 -0.88 8.76 52.76
N SER A 108 -1.47 7.69 53.28
CA SER A 108 -2.86 7.22 53.04
C SER A 108 -3.22 6.47 51.76
N ALA A 109 -3.61 5.25 51.96
CA ALA A 109 -4.22 4.32 51.02
C ALA A 109 -5.57 4.81 50.48
N ALA A 110 -5.76 4.70 49.19
CA ALA A 110 -7.07 4.60 48.56
C ALA A 110 -6.99 3.53 47.48
N LEU A 111 -7.80 2.50 47.64
CA LEU A 111 -8.03 1.44 46.68
C LEU A 111 -8.59 2.07 45.39
N ALA A 112 -7.84 2.04 44.31
CA ALA A 112 -8.31 2.37 42.98
C ALA A 112 -8.42 1.07 42.18
N ASP A 113 -9.64 0.78 41.82
CA ASP A 113 -10.12 -0.18 40.84
C ASP A 113 -9.20 -0.25 39.60
N GLY A 114 -8.59 -1.42 39.43
CA GLY A 114 -7.66 -1.66 38.34
C GLY A 114 -8.37 -2.00 37.02
N SER A 115 -9.04 -1.05 36.39
CA SER A 115 -9.32 -1.15 34.99
C SER A 115 -8.04 -0.83 34.20
N VAL A 116 -7.30 -1.86 33.86
CA VAL A 116 -6.23 -1.76 32.85
C VAL A 116 -6.94 -1.50 31.51
N GLY A 117 -7.14 -0.21 31.20
CA GLY A 117 -7.54 0.21 29.89
C GLY A 117 -6.47 -0.28 28.90
N GLU A 118 -6.85 -1.18 27.99
CA GLU A 118 -6.00 -1.50 26.85
C GLU A 118 -5.57 -0.18 26.17
N PRO A 119 -4.31 -0.04 25.78
CA PRO A 119 -3.87 1.14 25.08
C PRO A 119 -4.72 1.26 23.81
N SER A 120 -5.62 2.24 23.80
CA SER A 120 -6.37 2.63 22.61
C SER A 120 -5.35 2.82 21.51
N ALA A 121 -5.33 1.92 20.52
CA ALA A 121 -4.45 2.01 19.38
C ALA A 121 -4.73 3.34 18.70
N ALA A 122 -3.89 4.34 18.96
CA ALA A 122 -4.01 5.65 18.37
C ALA A 122 -4.10 5.45 16.86
N ALA A 123 -5.17 5.97 16.26
CA ALA A 123 -5.43 5.80 14.85
C ALA A 123 -4.24 6.38 14.05
N GLN A 124 -3.51 5.51 13.36
CA GLN A 124 -2.25 5.82 12.68
C GLN A 124 -2.46 5.85 11.17
N ASP A 125 -1.65 6.67 10.49
CA ASP A 125 -1.67 6.75 9.04
C ASP A 125 -1.32 5.41 8.40
N THR A 126 -2.04 5.09 7.33
CA THR A 126 -1.85 3.85 6.56
C THR A 126 -1.50 4.17 5.10
N VAL A 127 -0.90 3.20 4.43
CA VAL A 127 -0.55 3.31 3.02
C VAL A 127 -0.87 2.02 2.28
N PHE A 128 -1.67 2.12 1.23
CA PHE A 128 -1.76 1.07 0.23
C PHE A 128 -0.48 1.01 -0.59
N VAL A 129 -0.03 -0.19 -0.89
CA VAL A 129 1.07 -0.46 -1.82
C VAL A 129 0.53 -1.37 -2.91
N PHE A 130 0.52 -0.88 -4.13
CA PHE A 130 0.14 -1.64 -5.31
C PHE A 130 1.23 -1.59 -6.38
N ALA A 131 1.48 -2.74 -7.02
CA ALA A 131 2.22 -2.76 -8.27
C ALA A 131 1.31 -2.32 -9.42
N VAL A 132 1.86 -1.64 -10.41
CA VAL A 132 1.07 -1.09 -11.53
C VAL A 132 0.44 -2.15 -12.42
N ASP A 133 1.04 -3.36 -12.44
CA ASP A 133 0.60 -4.51 -13.23
C ASP A 133 -0.57 -5.30 -12.62
N THR A 134 -1.14 -4.82 -11.51
CA THR A 134 -2.28 -5.45 -10.84
C THR A 134 -3.57 -4.63 -11.05
N PRO A 135 -4.34 -4.85 -12.13
CA PRO A 135 -5.50 -4.02 -12.48
C PRO A 135 -6.65 -4.05 -11.48
N GLN A 136 -6.66 -5.05 -10.58
CA GLN A 136 -7.73 -5.26 -9.58
C GLN A 136 -7.53 -4.50 -8.26
N ALA A 137 -6.59 -3.57 -8.19
CA ALA A 137 -6.33 -2.78 -6.97
C ALA A 137 -7.61 -2.17 -6.36
N GLY A 138 -8.53 -1.69 -7.20
CA GLY A 138 -9.80 -1.11 -6.74
C GLY A 138 -10.76 -2.10 -6.07
N VAL A 139 -10.71 -3.39 -6.44
CA VAL A 139 -11.50 -4.47 -5.83
C VAL A 139 -10.86 -4.92 -4.51
N LEU A 140 -9.54 -4.94 -4.47
CA LEU A 140 -8.78 -5.39 -3.30
C LEU A 140 -8.71 -4.34 -2.19
N ALA A 141 -8.65 -3.05 -2.52
CA ALA A 141 -8.47 -1.96 -1.56
C ALA A 141 -9.49 -1.96 -0.41
N PRO A 142 -10.82 -2.06 -0.60
CA PRO A 142 -11.77 -2.06 0.50
C PRO A 142 -11.63 -3.30 1.40
N ARG A 143 -11.29 -4.46 0.84
CA ARG A 143 -11.08 -5.71 1.59
C ARG A 143 -9.84 -5.62 2.48
N LEU A 144 -8.75 -5.06 1.94
CA LEU A 144 -7.51 -4.80 2.66
C LEU A 144 -7.74 -3.80 3.79
N ALA A 145 -8.40 -2.68 3.52
CA ALA A 145 -8.69 -1.66 4.53
C ALA A 145 -9.55 -2.19 5.69
N ALA A 146 -10.52 -3.05 5.40
CA ALA A 146 -11.35 -3.69 6.42
C ALA A 146 -10.54 -4.66 7.29
N ALA A 147 -9.65 -5.47 6.67
CA ALA A 147 -8.87 -6.49 7.35
C ALA A 147 -7.71 -5.92 8.18
N ALA A 148 -7.17 -4.75 7.83
CA ALA A 148 -6.01 -4.14 8.48
C ALA A 148 -6.28 -3.59 9.89
N ARG A 149 -7.54 -3.52 10.33
CA ARG A 149 -7.91 -2.90 11.60
C ARG A 149 -7.26 -3.61 12.78
N GLY A 150 -6.57 -2.83 13.63
CA GLY A 150 -5.92 -3.34 14.85
C GLY A 150 -4.63 -4.12 14.60
N ARG A 151 -4.11 -4.13 13.35
CA ARG A 151 -2.89 -4.83 12.95
C ARG A 151 -1.87 -3.87 12.31
N ASP A 152 -0.69 -4.38 11.97
CA ASP A 152 0.30 -3.62 11.20
C ASP A 152 -0.11 -3.43 9.74
N GLY A 153 -1.12 -4.16 9.29
CA GLY A 153 -1.69 -4.03 7.96
C GLY A 153 -2.46 -5.26 7.51
N ALA A 154 -2.67 -5.35 6.21
CA ALA A 154 -3.26 -6.52 5.54
C ALA A 154 -2.59 -6.75 4.20
N VAL A 155 -2.49 -8.02 3.80
CA VAL A 155 -1.83 -8.45 2.57
C VAL A 155 -2.70 -9.44 1.81
N VAL A 156 -2.75 -9.31 0.50
CA VAL A 156 -3.42 -10.29 -0.37
C VAL A 156 -2.67 -11.61 -0.33
N VAL A 157 -3.42 -12.70 -0.25
CA VAL A 157 -2.91 -14.07 -0.41
C VAL A 157 -3.61 -14.71 -1.60
N GLY A 158 -2.85 -15.05 -2.62
CA GLY A 158 -3.35 -15.65 -3.85
C GLY A 158 -2.22 -16.14 -4.75
N GLY A 159 -2.58 -16.60 -5.95
CA GLY A 159 -1.66 -17.25 -6.89
C GLY A 159 -1.62 -18.76 -6.73
N GLU A 160 -0.85 -19.46 -7.59
CA GLU A 160 -0.70 -20.90 -7.57
C GLU A 160 0.79 -21.30 -7.53
N PRO A 161 1.29 -21.82 -6.38
CA PRO A 161 0.63 -21.94 -5.08
C PRO A 161 0.37 -20.58 -4.42
N PRO A 162 -0.61 -20.47 -3.50
CA PRO A 162 -0.93 -19.21 -2.82
C PRO A 162 0.27 -18.68 -2.02
N PHE A 163 0.54 -17.36 -2.13
CA PHE A 163 1.58 -16.68 -1.36
C PHE A 163 1.16 -15.23 -1.04
N ARG A 164 1.85 -14.63 -0.05
CA ARG A 164 1.62 -13.23 0.31
C ARG A 164 2.10 -12.29 -0.80
N GLN A 165 1.18 -11.53 -1.36
CA GLN A 165 1.39 -10.53 -2.41
C GLN A 165 1.75 -9.18 -1.77
N CYS A 166 2.97 -9.03 -1.29
CA CYS A 166 3.39 -7.84 -0.51
C CYS A 166 3.30 -6.50 -1.27
N LEU A 167 3.09 -6.53 -2.58
CA LEU A 167 2.82 -5.36 -3.41
C LEU A 167 1.34 -5.23 -3.78
N GLN A 168 0.47 -5.92 -3.05
CA GLN A 168 -0.99 -5.80 -3.05
C GLN A 168 -1.44 -5.82 -1.59
N ALA A 169 -1.21 -4.71 -0.87
CA ALA A 169 -1.32 -4.67 0.58
C ALA A 169 -1.66 -3.26 1.08
N ILE A 170 -2.04 -3.18 2.35
CA ILE A 170 -2.09 -1.95 3.13
C ILE A 170 -1.22 -2.12 4.37
N TYR A 171 -0.47 -1.11 4.74
CA TYR A 171 0.43 -1.11 5.89
C TYR A 171 0.21 0.11 6.75
N ARG A 172 0.40 -0.02 8.06
CA ARG A 172 0.65 1.12 8.94
C ARG A 172 2.01 1.72 8.56
N ILE A 173 2.05 3.03 8.34
CA ILE A 173 3.28 3.70 7.86
C ILE A 173 4.43 3.53 8.83
N GLU A 174 4.18 3.65 10.14
CA GLU A 174 5.20 3.49 11.16
C GLU A 174 5.78 2.07 11.20
N ALA A 175 4.92 1.03 11.13
CA ALA A 175 5.35 -0.36 11.12
C ALA A 175 6.18 -0.68 9.86
N LEU A 176 5.75 -0.17 8.71
CA LEU A 176 6.48 -0.33 7.44
C LEU A 176 7.86 0.34 7.48
N ARG A 177 7.96 1.55 8.03
CA ARG A 177 9.23 2.27 8.20
C ARG A 177 10.18 1.55 9.16
N ALA A 178 9.67 1.11 10.30
CA ALA A 178 10.46 0.37 11.28
C ALA A 178 11.04 -0.91 10.67
N ALA A 179 10.24 -1.67 9.91
CA ALA A 179 10.71 -2.87 9.23
C ALA A 179 11.80 -2.58 8.18
N ILE A 180 11.68 -1.48 7.44
CA ILE A 180 12.70 -1.05 6.46
C ILE A 180 14.00 -0.64 7.18
N GLU A 181 13.90 0.06 8.29
CA GLU A 181 15.07 0.50 9.09
C GLU A 181 15.78 -0.70 9.71
N GLU A 182 15.04 -1.63 10.34
CA GLU A 182 15.57 -2.87 10.91
C GLU A 182 16.29 -3.74 9.88
N ALA A 183 15.82 -3.75 8.64
CA ALA A 183 16.50 -4.42 7.53
C ALA A 183 17.83 -3.76 7.11
N GLY A 184 18.19 -2.61 7.70
CA GLY A 184 19.37 -1.84 7.31
C GLY A 184 19.17 -1.01 6.05
N GLY A 185 17.94 -0.57 5.77
CA GLY A 185 17.56 0.27 4.65
C GLY A 185 16.86 -0.49 3.50
N PRO A 186 16.35 0.26 2.50
CA PRO A 186 15.42 -0.30 1.51
C PRO A 186 16.08 -0.94 0.29
N ARG A 187 17.37 -0.64 0.00
CA ARG A 187 18.00 -1.01 -1.28
C ARG A 187 18.39 -2.48 -1.36
N ASN A 188 18.05 -3.11 -2.50
CA ASN A 188 18.38 -4.50 -2.82
C ASN A 188 17.92 -5.50 -1.74
N LYS A 189 16.85 -5.17 -1.04
CA LYS A 189 16.24 -6.04 -0.03
C LYS A 189 14.98 -6.69 -0.59
N GLY A 190 14.77 -7.94 -0.24
CA GLY A 190 13.55 -8.66 -0.61
C GLY A 190 12.36 -8.20 0.22
N VAL A 191 11.31 -7.67 -0.41
CA VAL A 191 10.11 -7.17 0.28
C VAL A 191 9.52 -8.19 1.23
N ARG A 192 9.30 -9.43 0.79
CA ARG A 192 8.74 -10.51 1.61
C ARG A 192 9.55 -10.78 2.88
N ARG A 193 10.89 -10.78 2.76
CA ARG A 193 11.79 -11.04 3.90
C ARG A 193 11.76 -9.88 4.88
N THR A 194 11.79 -8.65 4.40
CA THR A 194 11.77 -7.44 5.22
C THR A 194 10.47 -7.30 5.99
N LEU A 195 9.33 -7.64 5.38
CA LEU A 195 8.02 -7.47 5.98
C LEU A 195 7.49 -8.74 6.70
N ALA A 196 8.33 -9.79 6.81
CA ALA A 196 7.91 -11.07 7.39
C ALA A 196 7.52 -10.98 8.88
N GLY A 197 8.10 -10.03 9.63
CA GLY A 197 7.83 -9.83 11.06
C GLY A 197 6.57 -8.99 11.36
N LEU A 198 5.92 -8.40 10.36
CA LEU A 198 4.73 -7.60 10.58
C LEU A 198 3.50 -8.48 10.86
N ASP A 199 2.65 -8.03 11.78
CA ASP A 199 1.32 -8.62 12.02
C ASP A 199 0.35 -8.19 10.92
N LEU A 200 0.26 -9.00 9.86
CA LEU A 200 -0.56 -8.73 8.68
C LEU A 200 -1.76 -9.68 8.63
N ALA A 201 -2.95 -9.12 8.50
CA ALA A 201 -4.13 -9.90 8.14
C ALA A 201 -4.00 -10.44 6.70
N GLU A 202 -4.36 -11.70 6.50
CA GLU A 202 -4.37 -12.30 5.18
C GLU A 202 -5.74 -12.15 4.53
N VAL A 203 -5.77 -11.57 3.33
CA VAL A 203 -6.98 -11.38 2.52
C VAL A 203 -6.92 -12.35 1.34
N PRO A 204 -7.71 -13.43 1.34
CA PRO A 204 -7.73 -14.35 0.24
C PRO A 204 -8.17 -13.67 -1.07
N ALA A 205 -7.52 -13.99 -2.18
CA ALA A 205 -7.90 -13.53 -3.50
C ALA A 205 -7.82 -14.69 -4.50
N SER A 206 -8.68 -14.65 -5.52
CA SER A 206 -8.64 -15.64 -6.61
C SER A 206 -7.39 -15.47 -7.47
N ALA A 207 -7.04 -16.48 -8.25
CA ALA A 207 -5.95 -16.40 -9.22
C ALA A 207 -6.12 -15.23 -10.19
N ASP A 208 -7.36 -14.99 -10.64
CA ASP A 208 -7.67 -13.87 -11.55
C ASP A 208 -7.48 -12.50 -10.88
N GLU A 209 -7.84 -12.35 -9.60
CA GLU A 209 -7.61 -11.10 -8.84
C GLU A 209 -6.12 -10.82 -8.61
N CYS A 210 -5.27 -11.86 -8.63
CA CYS A 210 -3.83 -11.75 -8.46
C CYS A 210 -3.06 -11.75 -9.78
N ARG A 211 -3.76 -11.82 -10.93
CA ARG A 211 -3.12 -11.96 -12.23
C ARG A 211 -2.44 -10.66 -12.64
N ASP A 212 -1.12 -10.74 -12.81
CA ASP A 212 -0.29 -9.63 -13.30
C ASP A 212 -0.45 -9.43 -14.81
N VAL A 213 -0.05 -8.27 -15.30
CA VAL A 213 0.06 -7.97 -16.73
C VAL A 213 1.52 -8.01 -17.13
N ASP A 214 1.97 -9.17 -17.62
CA ASP A 214 3.36 -9.39 -18.01
C ASP A 214 3.55 -9.65 -19.51
N THR A 215 2.52 -10.14 -20.18
CA THR A 215 2.57 -10.57 -21.58
C THR A 215 1.45 -9.96 -22.41
N PRO A 216 1.55 -9.95 -23.77
CA PRO A 216 0.45 -9.54 -24.65
C PRO A 216 -0.82 -10.38 -24.45
N GLU A 217 -0.68 -11.65 -24.08
CA GLU A 217 -1.79 -12.55 -23.74
C GLU A 217 -2.53 -12.06 -22.52
N ASP A 218 -1.81 -11.56 -21.48
CA ASP A 218 -2.43 -10.98 -20.29
C ASP A 218 -3.18 -9.69 -20.63
N VAL A 219 -2.61 -8.82 -21.47
CA VAL A 219 -3.30 -7.63 -21.99
C VAL A 219 -4.60 -7.99 -22.68
N SER A 220 -4.57 -9.02 -23.53
CA SER A 220 -5.75 -9.50 -24.25
C SER A 220 -6.80 -10.07 -23.30
N TRP A 221 -6.37 -10.88 -22.33
CA TRP A 221 -7.24 -11.47 -21.32
C TRP A 221 -7.93 -10.40 -20.48
N TRP A 222 -7.17 -9.46 -19.94
CA TRP A 222 -7.70 -8.36 -19.13
C TRP A 222 -8.61 -7.43 -19.92
N SER A 223 -8.31 -7.16 -21.19
CA SER A 223 -9.17 -6.34 -22.05
C SER A 223 -10.55 -6.96 -22.25
N LYS A 224 -10.61 -8.29 -22.37
CA LYS A 224 -11.88 -9.02 -22.43
C LYS A 224 -12.61 -9.03 -21.08
N ALA A 225 -11.91 -9.34 -19.99
CA ALA A 225 -12.49 -9.41 -18.66
C ALA A 225 -13.08 -8.08 -18.19
N LEU A 226 -12.37 -6.97 -18.44
CA LEU A 226 -12.80 -5.63 -18.03
C LEU A 226 -13.80 -4.99 -19.02
N GLY A 227 -13.71 -5.30 -20.31
CA GLY A 227 -14.69 -4.84 -21.31
C GLY A 227 -16.08 -5.43 -21.09
N SER A 228 -16.16 -6.65 -20.56
CA SER A 228 -17.43 -7.29 -20.17
C SER A 228 -18.06 -6.62 -18.94
N ALA A 229 -17.23 -6.10 -18.01
CA ALA A 229 -17.71 -5.44 -16.80
C ALA A 229 -18.27 -4.03 -17.06
N ASP A 230 -17.68 -3.25 -17.97
CA ASP A 230 -18.16 -1.92 -18.35
C ASP A 230 -19.50 -2.00 -19.13
N SER A 231 -19.73 -3.07 -19.86
CA SER A 231 -20.99 -3.31 -20.59
C SER A 231 -22.16 -3.69 -19.65
N GLY A 232 -21.86 -4.18 -18.44
CA GLY A 232 -22.87 -4.61 -17.48
C GLY A 232 -23.49 -3.48 -16.63
N VAL A 233 -22.90 -2.31 -16.59
CA VAL A 233 -23.42 -1.14 -15.82
C VAL A 233 -24.45 -0.34 -16.63
N ALA A 234 -24.46 -0.47 -17.94
CA ALA A 234 -25.35 0.30 -18.82
C ALA A 234 -26.79 -0.26 -18.96
N LEU A 235 -27.12 -1.41 -18.35
CA LEU A 235 -28.44 -2.07 -18.54
C LEU A 235 -29.35 -2.09 -17.31
N ARG A 236 -29.11 -1.24 -16.29
CA ARG A 236 -30.07 -1.07 -15.17
C ARG A 236 -30.63 0.36 -15.12
N GLY A 237 -31.38 0.75 -16.11
CA GLY A 237 -32.00 2.06 -16.14
C GLY A 237 -32.95 2.27 -17.31
N SER A 238 -33.86 1.31 -17.56
CA SER A 238 -35.05 1.57 -18.36
C SER A 238 -36.09 0.52 -18.02
N GLY A 239 -36.93 0.82 -17.07
CA GLY A 239 -38.19 0.14 -16.81
C GLY A 239 -39.29 1.17 -16.73
N PRO A 240 -40.50 0.85 -17.21
CA PRO A 240 -41.56 1.79 -17.55
C PRO A 240 -42.14 2.55 -16.38
#